data_9ce7bdd82f1f8b9e74a3bb0ce834f394
#
_entry.id   9ce7bdd82f1f8b9e74a3bb0ce834f394
#
_cell.length_a   1.000
_cell.length_b   1.000
_cell.length_c   1.000
_cell.angle_alpha   90.00
_cell.angle_beta   90.00
_cell.angle_gamma   90.00
#
_symmetry.space_group_name_H-M   'P 1'
#
loop_
_entity.id
_entity.type
_entity.pdbx_description
1 polymer ?
#
loop_
_entity_poly.entity_id
_entity_poly.type
_entity_poly.pdbx_seq_one_letter_code
_entity_poly.pdbx_strand_id
1 'polypeptide(L)'
;MLVTLRAMHVVAALFVENFELRQAAGPAARIDITGAMFSMAAPEPAPLTVAPHLLGLIYCPPADSGQGVFEVVFRRTDDPDAPSSDEDLVARNVSPFTVEPGKFTYRLVRGELEFADYGQVFAHCRVDRGPWTIVPFTLLPPA
;
A
#
# COMPACT_ATOMS: atom_id res chain seq x y z
N MET A 1 5.18 25.06 -9.52
CA MET A 1 4.89 24.91 -8.38
C MET A 1 3.66 24.24 -8.11
N LEU A 2 2.68 24.49 -8.58
CA LEU A 2 1.42 23.87 -8.28
C LEU A 2 1.12 22.63 -9.10
N VAL A 3 2.07 22.23 -9.93
CA VAL A 3 1.88 21.11 -10.83
C VAL A 3 1.64 19.79 -10.08
N THR A 4 2.30 19.61 -8.94
CA THR A 4 2.18 18.39 -8.16
C THR A 4 0.77 18.18 -7.63
N LEU A 5 0.00 19.24 -7.41
CA LEU A 5 -1.38 19.13 -6.92
C LEU A 5 -2.36 18.63 -7.98
N ARG A 6 -1.93 18.54 -9.24
CA ARG A 6 -2.74 18.06 -10.34
C ARG A 6 -2.49 16.62 -10.71
N ALA A 7 -1.52 16.00 -10.05
CA ALA A 7 -1.19 14.61 -10.32
C ALA A 7 -1.97 13.69 -9.38
N MET A 8 -2.35 12.55 -9.92
CA MET A 8 -2.90 11.46 -9.12
C MET A 8 -1.87 11.03 -8.08
N HIS A 9 -2.31 10.76 -6.87
CA HIS A 9 -1.39 10.40 -5.79
C HIS A 9 -2.06 9.56 -4.72
N VAL A 10 -1.24 8.90 -3.94
CA VAL A 10 -1.69 8.12 -2.77
C VAL A 10 -1.98 9.10 -1.64
N VAL A 11 -3.22 9.10 -1.15
CA VAL A 11 -3.59 9.96 -0.01
C VAL A 11 -3.43 9.23 1.31
N ALA A 12 -3.50 7.90 1.31
CA ALA A 12 -3.29 7.09 2.50
C ALA A 12 -3.01 5.66 2.09
N ALA A 13 -2.22 4.95 2.89
CA ALA A 13 -2.00 3.53 2.70
C ALA A 13 -1.78 2.87 4.05
N LEU A 14 -2.35 1.67 4.23
CA LEU A 14 -2.20 0.93 5.47
C LEU A 14 -2.46 -0.56 5.25
N PHE A 15 -1.90 -1.38 6.14
CA PHE A 15 -2.22 -2.79 6.16
C PHE A 15 -3.53 -3.01 6.90
N VAL A 16 -4.38 -3.89 6.36
CA VAL A 16 -5.73 -4.12 6.90
C VAL A 16 -6.03 -5.61 6.94
N GLU A 17 -6.90 -6.00 7.87
CA GLU A 17 -7.45 -7.35 7.87
C GLU A 17 -8.56 -7.49 6.86
N ASN A 18 -9.42 -6.49 6.77
CA ASN A 18 -10.56 -6.52 5.86
C ASN A 18 -11.03 -5.10 5.54
N PHE A 19 -11.77 -4.96 4.43
CA PHE A 19 -12.43 -3.72 4.10
C PHE A 19 -13.71 -3.99 3.33
N GLU A 20 -14.63 -3.03 3.35
CA GLU A 20 -15.88 -3.11 2.61
C GLU A 20 -16.19 -1.76 1.96
N LEU A 21 -16.69 -1.81 0.73
CA LEU A 21 -17.28 -0.65 0.09
C LEU A 21 -18.76 -0.62 0.45
N ARG A 22 -19.23 0.54 0.86
CA ARG A 22 -20.59 0.72 1.31
C ARG A 22 -21.19 1.96 0.68
N GLN A 23 -22.45 1.85 0.22
CA GLN A 23 -23.21 2.99 -0.27
C GLN A 23 -23.58 3.87 0.92
N ALA A 24 -23.36 5.18 0.77
CA ALA A 24 -23.82 6.17 1.73
C ALA A 24 -25.00 6.94 1.13
N ALA A 25 -25.39 8.04 1.74
CA ALA A 25 -26.51 8.85 1.25
C ALA A 25 -26.22 9.37 -0.17
N GLY A 26 -27.18 9.25 -1.06
CA GLY A 26 -27.05 9.66 -2.45
C GLY A 26 -26.00 8.84 -3.19
N PRO A 27 -25.22 9.44 -4.08
CA PRO A 27 -24.19 8.74 -4.84
C PRO A 27 -22.88 8.55 -4.07
N ALA A 28 -22.82 8.95 -2.81
CA ALA A 28 -21.59 8.84 -2.02
C ALA A 28 -21.28 7.39 -1.65
N ALA A 29 -20.00 7.10 -1.53
CA ALA A 29 -19.53 5.80 -1.09
C ALA A 29 -18.59 5.95 0.10
N ARG A 30 -18.49 4.89 0.87
CA ARG A 30 -17.61 4.82 2.03
C ARG A 30 -16.79 3.55 1.96
N ILE A 31 -15.61 3.59 2.56
CA ILE A 31 -14.80 2.41 2.78
C ILE A 31 -14.76 2.17 4.29
N ASP A 32 -15.25 1.02 4.69
CA ASP A 32 -15.15 0.58 6.09
C ASP A 32 -13.95 -0.34 6.21
N ILE A 33 -13.06 -0.04 7.12
CA ILE A 33 -11.80 -0.76 7.31
C ILE A 33 -11.83 -1.44 8.65
N THR A 34 -11.49 -2.73 8.66
CA THR A 34 -11.41 -3.53 9.89
C THR A 34 -9.97 -3.98 10.07
N GLY A 35 -9.45 -3.78 11.29
CA GLY A 35 -8.13 -4.30 11.63
C GLY A 35 -6.99 -3.62 10.88
N ALA A 36 -6.95 -2.29 10.89
CA ALA A 36 -5.75 -1.59 10.44
C ALA A 36 -4.59 -1.99 11.33
N MET A 37 -3.48 -2.44 10.74
CA MET A 37 -2.40 -3.00 11.53
C MET A 37 -1.04 -2.46 11.11
N PHE A 38 -0.14 -2.33 12.09
CA PHE A 38 1.26 -2.02 11.87
C PHE A 38 2.14 -3.21 12.18
N SER A 39 1.57 -4.22 12.84
CA SER A 39 2.30 -5.42 13.26
C SER A 39 1.34 -6.59 13.37
N MET A 40 1.90 -7.79 13.36
CA MET A 40 1.16 -8.99 13.69
C MET A 40 2.08 -9.98 14.41
N ALA A 41 1.50 -10.76 15.32
CA ALA A 41 2.21 -11.87 15.91
C ALA A 41 2.31 -12.99 14.87
N ALA A 42 3.48 -13.56 14.73
CA ALA A 42 3.67 -14.66 13.80
C ALA A 42 2.78 -15.85 14.18
N PRO A 43 2.06 -16.45 13.21
CA PRO A 43 1.22 -17.62 13.51
C PRO A 43 2.04 -18.86 13.83
N GLU A 44 3.31 -18.87 13.44
CA GLU A 44 4.24 -19.96 13.72
C GLU A 44 5.65 -19.38 13.81
N PRO A 45 6.65 -20.09 14.39
CA PRO A 45 7.99 -19.56 14.49
C PRO A 45 8.65 -19.28 13.15
N ALA A 46 9.50 -18.26 13.09
CA ALA A 46 10.32 -17.96 11.92
C ALA A 46 11.30 -19.11 11.64
N PRO A 47 11.67 -19.35 10.35
CA PRO A 47 11.28 -18.58 9.17
C PRO A 47 9.87 -18.93 8.68
N LEU A 48 9.22 -17.95 8.13
CA LEU A 48 7.87 -18.14 7.59
C LEU A 48 7.56 -17.05 6.56
N THR A 49 6.46 -17.27 5.82
CA THR A 49 5.90 -16.26 4.91
C THR A 49 4.54 -15.84 5.44
N VAL A 50 4.30 -14.55 5.51
CA VAL A 50 2.99 -13.99 5.84
C VAL A 50 2.49 -13.16 4.67
N ALA A 51 1.18 -13.01 4.56
CA ALA A 51 0.59 -12.36 3.39
C ALA A 51 -0.44 -11.29 3.79
N PRO A 52 0.01 -10.19 4.43
CA PRO A 52 -0.90 -9.11 4.78
C PRO A 52 -1.37 -8.37 3.53
N HIS A 53 -2.53 -7.71 3.65
CA HIS A 53 -3.08 -6.89 2.58
C HIS A 53 -2.77 -5.42 2.84
N LEU A 54 -2.24 -4.76 1.82
CA LEU A 54 -2.03 -3.31 1.84
C LEU A 54 -3.16 -2.64 1.05
N LEU A 55 -3.86 -1.72 1.71
CA LEU A 55 -4.90 -0.91 1.07
C LEU A 55 -4.32 0.46 0.76
N GLY A 56 -4.32 0.83 -0.52
CA GLY A 56 -3.92 2.17 -0.96
C GLY A 56 -5.14 2.95 -1.41
N LEU A 57 -5.27 4.17 -0.91
CA LEU A 57 -6.33 5.10 -1.30
C LEU A 57 -5.73 6.16 -2.19
N ILE A 58 -6.32 6.36 -3.36
CA ILE A 58 -5.76 7.19 -4.42
C ILE A 58 -6.78 8.26 -4.79
N TYR A 59 -6.32 9.50 -4.90
CA TYR A 59 -7.14 10.60 -5.38
C TYR A 59 -6.70 10.98 -6.79
N CYS A 60 -7.70 11.15 -7.68
CA CYS A 60 -7.50 11.63 -9.05
C CYS A 60 -8.01 13.05 -9.16
N PRO A 61 -7.14 14.06 -9.28
CA PRO A 61 -7.59 15.43 -9.51
C PRO A 61 -8.37 15.58 -10.82
N PRO A 62 -9.26 16.57 -10.92
CA PRO A 62 -10.06 16.75 -12.14
C PRO A 62 -9.24 16.98 -13.41
N ALA A 63 -8.02 17.49 -13.28
CA ALA A 63 -7.14 17.75 -14.43
C ALA A 63 -6.36 16.54 -14.92
N ASP A 64 -6.41 15.43 -14.18
CA ASP A 64 -5.72 14.20 -14.55
C ASP A 64 -6.58 13.36 -15.50
N SER A 65 -5.94 12.49 -16.30
CA SER A 65 -6.65 11.62 -17.24
C SER A 65 -7.39 10.47 -16.54
N GLY A 66 -7.01 10.14 -15.32
CA GLY A 66 -7.56 9.03 -14.58
C GLY A 66 -6.93 7.68 -14.90
N GLN A 67 -5.89 7.64 -15.69
CA GLN A 67 -5.14 6.42 -15.96
C GLN A 67 -3.84 6.43 -15.18
N GLY A 68 -3.58 5.38 -14.42
CA GLY A 68 -2.40 5.32 -13.60
C GLY A 68 -1.96 3.89 -13.30
N VAL A 69 -0.82 3.79 -12.64
CA VAL A 69 -0.25 2.54 -12.20
C VAL A 69 0.09 2.67 -10.72
N PHE A 70 -0.46 1.77 -9.92
CA PHE A 70 -0.12 1.69 -8.50
C PHE A 70 1.00 0.68 -8.34
N GLU A 71 2.12 1.15 -7.83
CA GLU A 71 3.30 0.32 -7.61
C GLU A 71 3.55 0.18 -6.12
N VAL A 72 3.75 -1.05 -5.66
CA VAL A 72 4.15 -1.35 -4.29
C VAL A 72 5.43 -2.16 -4.33
N VAL A 73 6.45 -1.68 -3.63
CA VAL A 73 7.72 -2.39 -3.45
C VAL A 73 7.89 -2.64 -1.97
N PHE A 74 7.91 -3.90 -1.58
CA PHE A 74 8.14 -4.28 -0.18
C PHE A 74 9.63 -4.43 0.03
N ARG A 75 10.19 -3.63 0.92
CA ARG A 75 11.64 -3.54 1.15
C ARG A 75 11.96 -3.64 2.64
N ARG A 76 13.18 -4.04 2.93
CA ARG A 76 13.67 -4.10 4.32
C ARG A 76 14.20 -2.78 4.82
N THR A 77 14.23 -1.75 3.98
CA THR A 77 14.62 -0.39 4.35
C THR A 77 13.43 0.55 4.25
N ASP A 78 13.39 1.57 5.11
CA ASP A 78 12.40 2.65 5.05
C ASP A 78 12.88 3.83 4.19
N ASP A 79 14.09 3.76 3.66
CA ASP A 79 14.65 4.84 2.85
C ASP A 79 14.25 4.65 1.38
N PRO A 80 13.40 5.51 0.82
CA PRO A 80 12.97 5.38 -0.57
C PRO A 80 14.11 5.65 -1.56
N ASP A 81 15.16 6.33 -1.12
CA ASP A 81 16.31 6.67 -1.97
C ASP A 81 17.42 5.64 -1.88
N ALA A 82 17.29 4.65 -1.02
CA ALA A 82 18.30 3.60 -0.91
C ALA A 82 18.38 2.80 -2.21
N PRO A 83 19.59 2.46 -2.68
CA PRO A 83 19.74 1.65 -3.87
C PRO A 83 19.02 0.31 -3.75
N SER A 84 18.43 -0.14 -4.85
CA SER A 84 17.81 -1.45 -4.89
C SER A 84 18.87 -2.54 -4.79
N SER A 85 18.59 -3.55 -3.95
CA SER A 85 19.45 -4.73 -3.83
C SER A 85 18.58 -5.95 -3.63
N ASP A 86 19.09 -7.12 -3.98
CA ASP A 86 18.34 -8.36 -3.82
C ASP A 86 18.08 -8.67 -2.35
N GLU A 87 18.99 -8.27 -1.46
CA GLU A 87 18.82 -8.49 -0.03
C GLU A 87 17.70 -7.63 0.57
N ASP A 88 17.49 -6.47 -0.02
CA ASP A 88 16.55 -5.49 0.44
C ASP A 88 15.13 -5.76 -0.09
N LEU A 89 15.02 -6.21 -1.33
CA LEU A 89 13.74 -6.44 -1.99
C LEU A 89 13.08 -7.72 -1.48
N VAL A 90 11.86 -7.60 -0.98
CA VAL A 90 11.08 -8.75 -0.52
C VAL A 90 10.05 -9.15 -1.57
N ALA A 91 9.31 -8.19 -2.11
CA ALA A 91 8.27 -8.44 -3.11
C ALA A 91 7.94 -7.16 -3.85
N ARG A 92 7.29 -7.28 -4.99
CA ARG A 92 6.87 -6.15 -5.79
C ARG A 92 5.55 -6.44 -6.47
N ASN A 93 4.68 -5.44 -6.54
CA ASN A 93 3.41 -5.53 -7.24
C ASN A 93 3.18 -4.26 -8.05
N VAL A 94 2.71 -4.44 -9.30
CA VAL A 94 2.38 -3.33 -10.19
C VAL A 94 0.95 -3.55 -10.67
N SER A 95 0.08 -2.57 -10.43
CA SER A 95 -1.35 -2.68 -10.71
C SER A 95 -1.82 -1.46 -11.49
N PRO A 96 -2.04 -1.59 -12.82
CA PRO A 96 -2.66 -0.50 -13.57
C PRO A 96 -4.13 -0.36 -13.21
N PHE A 97 -4.64 0.86 -13.28
CA PHE A 97 -6.02 1.15 -12.95
C PHE A 97 -6.52 2.38 -13.69
N THR A 98 -7.85 2.53 -13.69
CA THR A 98 -8.53 3.69 -14.25
C THR A 98 -9.52 4.21 -13.23
N VAL A 99 -9.60 5.54 -13.09
CA VAL A 99 -10.54 6.20 -12.20
C VAL A 99 -11.07 7.46 -12.87
N GLU A 100 -12.31 7.83 -12.59
CA GLU A 100 -12.86 9.08 -13.09
C GLU A 100 -12.16 10.28 -12.48
N PRO A 101 -11.77 11.29 -13.31
CA PRO A 101 -11.19 12.51 -12.76
C PRO A 101 -12.06 13.15 -11.69
N GLY A 102 -11.45 13.63 -10.63
CA GLY A 102 -12.12 14.22 -9.49
C GLY A 102 -12.59 13.23 -8.44
N LYS A 103 -12.33 11.94 -8.63
CA LYS A 103 -12.79 10.89 -7.71
C LYS A 103 -11.64 10.16 -7.04
N PHE A 104 -12.00 9.40 -6.02
CA PHE A 104 -11.09 8.50 -5.33
C PHE A 104 -11.24 7.09 -5.88
N THR A 105 -10.18 6.33 -5.79
CA THR A 105 -10.21 4.89 -5.99
C THR A 105 -9.32 4.22 -4.95
N TYR A 106 -9.27 2.90 -4.98
CA TYR A 106 -8.44 2.14 -4.07
C TYR A 106 -7.76 0.99 -4.80
N ARG A 107 -6.70 0.50 -4.20
CA ARG A 107 -6.06 -0.75 -4.61
C ARG A 107 -5.76 -1.58 -3.38
N LEU A 108 -6.06 -2.86 -3.46
CA LEU A 108 -5.74 -3.82 -2.42
C LEU A 108 -4.67 -4.74 -2.96
N VAL A 109 -3.53 -4.78 -2.28
CA VAL A 109 -2.38 -5.57 -2.71
C VAL A 109 -2.03 -6.55 -1.60
N ARG A 110 -2.00 -7.83 -1.95
CA ARG A 110 -1.54 -8.87 -1.03
C ARG A 110 -0.03 -8.97 -1.16
N GLY A 111 0.67 -8.71 -0.05
CA GLY A 111 2.12 -8.86 -0.01
C GLY A 111 2.50 -10.24 0.47
N GLU A 112 3.30 -10.98 -0.29
CA GLU A 112 3.86 -12.25 0.18
C GLU A 112 5.24 -11.96 0.73
N LEU A 113 5.34 -11.90 2.06
CA LEU A 113 6.52 -11.40 2.75
C LEU A 113 7.23 -12.55 3.46
N GLU A 114 8.43 -12.87 2.98
CA GLU A 114 9.28 -13.87 3.62
C GLU A 114 10.09 -13.23 4.74
N PHE A 115 10.03 -13.87 5.90
CA PHE A 115 10.80 -13.46 7.07
C PHE A 115 11.70 -14.59 7.50
N ALA A 116 13.00 -14.38 7.44
CA ALA A 116 13.97 -15.32 8.00
C ALA A 116 13.94 -15.25 9.53
N ASP A 117 13.64 -14.08 10.07
CA ASP A 117 13.51 -13.82 11.49
C ASP A 117 12.50 -12.68 11.68
N TYR A 118 12.12 -12.41 12.91
CA TYR A 118 11.19 -11.33 13.22
C TYR A 118 11.81 -9.98 12.91
N GLY A 119 10.97 -9.00 12.58
CA GLY A 119 11.46 -7.69 12.25
C GLY A 119 10.52 -6.95 11.30
N GLN A 120 11.04 -6.00 10.55
CA GLN A 120 10.25 -5.07 9.77
C GLN A 120 10.45 -5.23 8.27
N VAL A 121 9.34 -5.02 7.55
CA VAL A 121 9.31 -4.79 6.11
C VAL A 121 8.52 -3.51 5.89
N PHE A 122 8.91 -2.73 4.90
CA PHE A 122 8.27 -1.45 4.59
C PHE A 122 7.67 -1.52 3.19
N ALA A 123 6.37 -1.20 3.09
CA ALA A 123 5.72 -1.07 1.79
C ALA A 123 5.99 0.34 1.28
N HIS A 124 6.70 0.42 0.15
CA HIS A 124 6.91 1.68 -0.57
C HIS A 124 5.90 1.71 -1.69
N CYS A 125 4.92 2.59 -1.62
CA CYS A 125 3.89 2.65 -2.65
C CYS A 125 3.77 4.03 -3.27
N ARG A 126 3.39 4.05 -4.56
CA ARG A 126 3.21 5.29 -5.31
C ARG A 126 2.30 5.06 -6.50
N VAL A 127 1.80 6.17 -7.05
CA VAL A 127 1.12 6.18 -8.33
C VAL A 127 2.08 6.74 -9.37
N ASP A 128 2.23 6.01 -10.47
CA ASP A 128 3.14 6.34 -11.57
C ASP A 128 4.57 6.55 -11.06
N ARG A 129 5.14 7.72 -11.29
CA ARG A 129 6.47 8.07 -10.78
C ARG A 129 6.39 9.15 -9.70
N GLY A 130 5.27 9.23 -9.00
CA GLY A 130 5.08 10.18 -7.93
C GLY A 130 5.87 9.84 -6.68
N PRO A 131 5.67 10.61 -5.62
CA PRO A 131 6.39 10.40 -4.36
C PRO A 131 5.97 9.08 -3.70
N TRP A 132 6.93 8.45 -3.04
CA TRP A 132 6.68 7.23 -2.29
C TRP A 132 5.98 7.53 -0.96
N THR A 133 5.00 6.69 -0.63
CA THR A 133 4.41 6.60 0.70
C THR A 133 4.93 5.33 1.36
N ILE A 134 5.48 5.45 2.55
CA ILE A 134 6.14 4.34 3.23
C ILE A 134 5.28 3.86 4.38
N VAL A 135 4.96 2.56 4.39
CA VAL A 135 4.10 1.96 5.42
C VAL A 135 4.85 0.81 6.09
N PRO A 136 5.15 0.91 7.38
CA PRO A 136 5.87 -0.14 8.08
C PRO A 136 4.95 -1.33 8.42
N PHE A 137 5.55 -2.51 8.45
CA PHE A 137 4.91 -3.72 8.93
C PHE A 137 5.93 -4.50 9.76
N THR A 138 5.56 -4.81 10.99
CA THR A 138 6.44 -5.53 11.92
C THR A 138 5.90 -6.92 12.19
N LEU A 139 6.71 -7.93 11.95
CA LEU A 139 6.40 -9.29 12.37
C LEU A 139 6.97 -9.51 13.76
N LEU A 140 6.08 -9.80 14.71
CA LEU A 140 6.43 -10.06 16.10
C LEU A 140 6.55 -11.57 16.34
N PRO A 141 7.27 -12.00 17.39
CA PRO A 141 7.28 -13.40 17.76
C PRO A 141 5.88 -13.94 18.00
N PRO A 142 5.66 -15.27 17.91
CA PRO A 142 4.37 -15.87 18.22
C PRO A 142 3.87 -15.51 19.62
N ALA A 143 2.57 -15.39 19.74
CA ALA A 143 1.94 -15.07 21.03
C ALA A 143 2.07 -16.21 22.02
#